data_5704e401bceca330923e41c3cf280141
#
_entry.id   5704e401bceca330923e41c3cf280141
#
_cell.length_a   1.000
_cell.length_b   1.000
_cell.length_c   1.000
_cell.angle_alpha   90.00
_cell.angle_beta   90.00
_cell.angle_gamma   90.00
#
_symmetry.space_group_name_H-M   'P 1'
#
loop_
_entity.id
_entity.type
_entity.pdbx_description
1 polymer ?
#
loop_
_entity_poly.entity_id
_entity_poly.type
_entity_poly.pdbx_seq_one_letter_code
_entity_poly.pdbx_strand_id
1 'polypeptide(L)'
;MFSENISLRNAYRQYGTEVLRELFLDWEDVPSDDSFVRSLHQVQKALWESLPINVSEDHPMLLPSTQGTFRSLYAAQAVQAKADIRRVDKVAFGVVGDAHWSYPHLQLCERWNALAEKMGFSAVFVPITITFSQTHLNLEAVAVSLERTESERLRFTDVLRLEASKCDTLLLPPLSLSQSWVHELEKALDKPVCEPLCSRETTAGVRLERAIASTFQKMGIPVFNTEQCKLRWSGGNIDKLEFLDSARQLRTATADQYVLTTGRFSSRGFNIIGKRWGASASGLPLFIERGKIWQTAFPPVEGYQKLGLALTADFRPKFSSEETANNLRATGSCIGGVDIGKRKLGLGLLALLGRECAKKMAKP
;
A
#
# COMPACT_ATOMS: atom_id res chain seq x y z
N MET A 1 14.42 17.74 3.15
CA MET A 1 14.20 17.00 4.41
C MET A 1 14.38 15.49 4.14
N PHE A 2 15.62 15.07 3.78
CA PHE A 2 15.98 13.71 3.31
C PHE A 2 17.16 13.14 4.10
N SER A 3 17.43 13.69 5.29
CA SER A 3 18.71 13.50 5.98
C SER A 3 18.76 12.35 6.99
N GLU A 4 17.70 11.57 7.17
CA GLU A 4 17.77 10.55 8.21
C GLU A 4 18.09 9.18 7.60
N ASN A 5 19.39 8.87 7.56
CA ASN A 5 19.90 7.49 7.42
C ASN A 5 19.74 6.77 8.75
N ILE A 6 18.49 6.65 9.22
CA ILE A 6 18.20 5.90 10.44
C ILE A 6 17.76 4.49 10.08
N SER A 7 18.09 3.52 10.94
CA SER A 7 17.62 2.15 10.76
C SER A 7 16.10 2.05 10.92
N LEU A 8 15.52 0.98 10.38
CA LEU A 8 14.09 0.68 10.50
C LEU A 8 13.65 0.65 11.98
N ARG A 9 14.47 0.08 12.87
CA ARG A 9 14.22 0.06 14.32
C ARG A 9 14.18 1.46 14.92
N ASN A 10 15.14 2.30 14.56
CA ASN A 10 15.19 3.67 15.06
C ASN A 10 14.04 4.51 14.50
N ALA A 11 13.67 4.33 13.23
CA ALA A 11 12.49 4.95 12.65
C ALA A 11 11.20 4.57 13.39
N TYR A 12 11.07 3.30 13.77
CA TYR A 12 9.93 2.86 14.57
C TYR A 12 9.95 3.47 15.98
N ARG A 13 11.11 3.47 16.67
CA ARG A 13 11.25 4.10 17.99
C ARG A 13 10.89 5.58 17.96
N GLN A 14 11.34 6.29 16.92
CA GLN A 14 11.12 7.74 16.80
C GLN A 14 9.68 8.09 16.38
N TYR A 15 9.06 7.35 15.48
CA TYR A 15 7.78 7.71 14.88
C TYR A 15 6.66 6.73 15.22
N GLY A 16 6.96 5.45 15.35
CA GLY A 16 5.95 4.40 15.52
C GLY A 16 5.40 4.32 16.92
N THR A 17 6.26 4.44 17.95
CA THR A 17 5.85 4.38 19.35
C THR A 17 4.96 5.56 19.72
N GLU A 18 5.25 6.76 19.21
CA GLU A 18 4.42 7.95 19.40
C GLU A 18 3.02 7.73 18.82
N VAL A 19 2.96 7.22 17.57
CA VAL A 19 1.69 6.92 16.90
C VAL A 19 0.86 5.92 17.69
N LEU A 20 1.49 4.86 18.21
CA LEU A 20 0.77 3.85 18.99
C LEU A 20 0.25 4.40 20.32
N ARG A 21 1.00 5.27 20.98
CA ARG A 21 0.54 5.96 22.19
C ARG A 21 -0.61 6.93 21.91
N GLU A 22 -0.59 7.62 20.77
CA GLU A 22 -1.70 8.47 20.32
C GLU A 22 -2.96 7.65 20.01
N LEU A 23 -2.81 6.44 19.42
CA LEU A 23 -3.93 5.57 19.06
C LEU A 23 -4.59 4.90 20.29
N PHE A 24 -3.77 4.52 21.24
CA PHE A 24 -4.18 3.73 22.41
C PHE A 24 -3.62 4.35 23.69
N LEU A 25 -4.33 5.33 24.22
CA LEU A 25 -3.90 6.07 25.41
C LEU A 25 -3.62 5.15 26.62
N ASP A 26 -4.30 4.01 26.70
CA ASP A 26 -4.22 3.04 27.78
C ASP A 26 -3.31 1.83 27.45
N TRP A 27 -2.51 1.91 26.38
CA TRP A 27 -1.66 0.78 25.99
C TRP A 27 -0.34 0.83 26.76
N GLU A 28 -0.29 0.12 27.89
CA GLU A 28 0.89 0.05 28.75
C GLU A 28 2.08 -0.61 28.06
N ASP A 29 1.84 -1.68 27.30
CA ASP A 29 2.86 -2.47 26.61
C ASP A 29 2.93 -2.14 25.11
N VAL A 30 3.46 -0.99 24.75
CA VAL A 30 3.70 -0.65 23.33
C VAL A 30 4.64 -1.68 22.71
N PRO A 31 4.26 -2.30 21.55
CA PRO A 31 5.10 -3.31 20.91
C PRO A 31 6.52 -2.81 20.66
N SER A 32 7.50 -3.67 20.92
CA SER A 32 8.92 -3.36 20.69
C SER A 32 9.24 -3.20 19.21
N ASP A 33 10.36 -2.55 18.91
CA ASP A 33 10.92 -2.44 17.56
C ASP A 33 11.18 -3.81 16.91
N ASP A 34 11.58 -4.83 17.70
CA ASP A 34 11.67 -6.21 17.21
C ASP A 34 10.31 -6.79 16.81
N SER A 35 9.24 -6.44 17.51
CA SER A 35 7.88 -6.83 17.13
C SER A 35 7.46 -6.17 15.81
N PHE A 36 7.84 -4.91 15.59
CA PHE A 36 7.58 -4.20 14.35
C PHE A 36 8.33 -4.82 13.17
N VAL A 37 9.64 -5.03 13.29
CA VAL A 37 10.47 -5.66 12.25
C VAL A 37 9.96 -7.06 11.93
N ARG A 38 9.67 -7.88 12.95
CA ARG A 38 9.07 -9.21 12.75
C ARG A 38 7.75 -9.16 12.00
N SER A 39 6.91 -8.16 12.25
CA SER A 39 5.62 -8.03 11.53
C SER A 39 5.82 -7.80 10.04
N LEU A 40 6.80 -6.97 9.65
CA LEU A 40 7.17 -6.76 8.25
C LEU A 40 7.69 -8.04 7.59
N HIS A 41 8.59 -8.76 8.27
CA HIS A 41 9.13 -10.02 7.74
C HIS A 41 8.05 -11.11 7.63
N GLN A 42 7.06 -11.12 8.51
CA GLN A 42 5.93 -12.06 8.38
C GLN A 42 5.09 -11.74 7.13
N VAL A 43 4.81 -10.46 6.85
CA VAL A 43 4.13 -10.06 5.60
C VAL A 43 5.00 -10.40 4.38
N GLN A 44 6.30 -10.09 4.44
CA GLN A 44 7.25 -10.45 3.39
C GLN A 44 7.22 -11.96 3.11
N LYS A 45 7.32 -12.78 4.15
CA LYS A 45 7.29 -14.25 4.02
C LYS A 45 5.96 -14.76 3.46
N ALA A 46 4.84 -14.22 3.94
CA ALA A 46 3.50 -14.63 3.51
C ALA A 46 3.23 -14.34 2.02
N LEU A 47 3.81 -13.27 1.51
CA LEU A 47 3.61 -12.84 0.11
C LEU A 47 4.75 -13.27 -0.83
N TRP A 48 5.87 -13.82 -0.29
CA TRP A 48 7.12 -14.03 -1.02
C TRP A 48 6.96 -14.73 -2.38
N GLU A 49 6.20 -15.81 -2.43
CA GLU A 49 6.01 -16.57 -3.66
C GLU A 49 5.17 -15.82 -4.72
N SER A 50 4.22 -15.00 -4.27
CA SER A 50 3.27 -14.30 -5.15
C SER A 50 3.71 -12.88 -5.46
N LEU A 51 4.37 -12.21 -4.51
CA LEU A 51 4.87 -10.85 -4.62
C LEU A 51 6.09 -10.67 -3.71
N PRO A 52 7.31 -10.84 -4.22
CA PRO A 52 8.52 -10.57 -3.46
C PRO A 52 8.58 -9.11 -3.00
N ILE A 53 8.78 -8.91 -1.70
CA ILE A 53 8.94 -7.62 -1.06
C ILE A 53 10.35 -7.55 -0.46
N ASN A 54 11.09 -6.50 -0.78
CA ASN A 54 12.38 -6.24 -0.17
C ASN A 54 12.19 -5.35 1.05
N VAL A 55 12.77 -5.75 2.18
CA VAL A 55 12.83 -4.97 3.43
C VAL A 55 14.27 -4.58 3.68
N SER A 56 14.51 -3.30 3.92
CA SER A 56 15.82 -2.74 4.28
C SER A 56 15.77 -2.31 5.74
N GLU A 57 16.59 -2.93 6.61
CA GLU A 57 16.58 -2.65 8.04
C GLU A 57 17.55 -1.54 8.43
N ASP A 58 18.70 -1.43 7.76
CA ASP A 58 19.77 -0.51 8.16
C ASP A 58 19.48 0.93 7.73
N HIS A 59 19.01 1.10 6.50
CA HIS A 59 18.70 2.42 5.94
C HIS A 59 17.57 2.31 4.91
N PRO A 60 16.76 3.38 4.73
CA PRO A 60 15.67 3.32 3.76
C PRO A 60 16.21 3.33 2.32
N MET A 61 15.54 2.59 1.44
CA MET A 61 15.72 2.71 -0.01
C MET A 61 15.27 4.08 -0.49
N LEU A 62 15.92 4.64 -1.48
CA LEU A 62 15.54 5.92 -2.10
C LEU A 62 15.09 5.69 -3.55
N LEU A 63 13.78 5.65 -3.74
CA LEU A 63 13.15 5.21 -4.98
C LEU A 63 12.54 6.37 -5.77
N PRO A 64 12.70 6.40 -7.10
CA PRO A 64 12.03 7.38 -7.96
C PRO A 64 10.51 7.15 -7.95
N SER A 65 9.74 8.23 -8.03
CA SER A 65 8.29 8.18 -8.09
C SER A 65 7.74 8.83 -9.35
N THR A 66 6.57 8.39 -9.81
CA THR A 66 5.88 8.98 -10.98
C THR A 66 5.48 10.45 -10.80
N GLN A 67 5.70 11.01 -9.61
CA GLN A 67 5.53 12.44 -9.33
C GLN A 67 6.81 13.27 -9.61
N GLY A 68 7.88 12.65 -10.09
CA GLY A 68 9.16 13.30 -10.32
C GLY A 68 9.92 13.61 -9.03
N THR A 69 9.71 12.85 -7.97
CA THR A 69 10.40 12.98 -6.67
C THR A 69 11.03 11.65 -6.29
N PHE A 70 11.95 11.68 -5.31
CA PHE A 70 12.39 10.46 -4.64
C PHE A 70 11.62 10.26 -3.34
N ARG A 71 11.35 8.99 -3.01
CA ARG A 71 10.69 8.58 -1.78
C ARG A 71 11.58 7.63 -0.99
N SER A 72 11.66 7.88 0.30
CA SER A 72 12.42 7.07 1.25
C SER A 72 11.51 6.01 1.85
N LEU A 73 11.81 4.71 1.63
CA LEU A 73 10.99 3.57 2.05
C LEU A 73 11.87 2.45 2.62
N TYR A 74 11.38 1.78 3.67
CA TYR A 74 12.02 0.58 4.24
C TYR A 74 11.52 -0.73 3.63
N ALA A 75 10.40 -0.70 2.92
CA ALA A 75 9.87 -1.86 2.23
C ALA A 75 9.27 -1.47 0.89
N ALA A 76 9.58 -2.23 -0.16
CA ALA A 76 9.06 -2.05 -1.50
C ALA A 76 8.95 -3.40 -2.21
N GLN A 77 8.09 -3.49 -3.23
CA GLN A 77 8.06 -4.64 -4.12
C GLN A 77 9.42 -4.79 -4.82
N ALA A 78 9.85 -6.02 -5.04
CA ALA A 78 11.20 -6.29 -5.56
C ALA A 78 11.50 -5.56 -6.87
N VAL A 79 10.52 -5.45 -7.78
CA VAL A 79 10.67 -4.68 -9.03
C VAL A 79 10.92 -3.20 -8.79
N GLN A 80 10.33 -2.62 -7.75
CA GLN A 80 10.55 -1.21 -7.38
C GLN A 80 11.87 -1.03 -6.62
N ALA A 81 12.20 -1.96 -5.73
CA ALA A 81 13.41 -1.92 -4.92
C ALA A 81 14.71 -1.93 -5.75
N LYS A 82 14.68 -2.46 -6.97
CA LYS A 82 15.78 -2.40 -7.93
C LYS A 82 16.12 -0.99 -8.41
N ALA A 83 15.18 -0.04 -8.27
CA ALA A 83 15.40 1.37 -8.60
C ALA A 83 16.02 2.19 -7.45
N ASP A 84 16.56 1.55 -6.41
CA ASP A 84 17.19 2.23 -5.28
C ASP A 84 18.50 2.91 -5.69
N ILE A 85 18.47 4.24 -5.82
CA ILE A 85 19.61 5.04 -6.26
C ILE A 85 20.76 5.12 -5.23
N ARG A 86 20.57 4.63 -4.00
CA ARG A 86 21.62 4.55 -2.97
C ARG A 86 22.53 3.34 -3.13
N ARG A 87 22.07 2.31 -3.82
CA ARG A 87 22.79 1.04 -3.97
C ARG A 87 23.67 0.98 -5.20
N VAL A 88 23.61 2.01 -6.03
CA VAL A 88 24.23 1.98 -7.34
C VAL A 88 25.22 3.14 -7.51
N ASP A 89 26.48 2.82 -7.71
CA ASP A 89 27.50 3.78 -8.13
C ASP A 89 27.48 3.88 -9.66
N LYS A 90 27.18 5.08 -10.18
CA LYS A 90 27.24 5.43 -11.61
C LYS A 90 26.36 4.54 -12.51
N VAL A 91 25.10 4.35 -12.15
CA VAL A 91 24.15 3.59 -12.98
C VAL A 91 23.33 4.52 -13.86
N ALA A 92 23.23 4.16 -15.14
CA ALA A 92 22.31 4.77 -16.09
C ALA A 92 20.97 4.03 -16.09
N PHE A 93 19.90 4.69 -15.62
CA PHE A 93 18.53 4.20 -15.72
C PHE A 93 17.92 4.65 -17.04
N GLY A 94 17.60 3.72 -17.92
CA GLY A 94 16.84 3.98 -19.15
C GLY A 94 15.36 4.10 -18.84
N VAL A 95 14.84 5.32 -18.80
CA VAL A 95 13.43 5.60 -18.50
C VAL A 95 12.59 5.44 -19.74
N VAL A 96 11.84 4.35 -19.79
CA VAL A 96 11.06 3.97 -20.97
C VAL A 96 9.75 4.75 -21.05
N GLY A 97 9.46 5.27 -22.22
CA GLY A 97 8.18 5.91 -22.56
C GLY A 97 7.87 5.76 -24.04
N ASP A 98 6.66 6.12 -24.41
CA ASP A 98 6.16 6.13 -25.81
C ASP A 98 5.42 7.45 -26.02
N ALA A 99 5.50 8.00 -27.23
CA ALA A 99 4.85 9.25 -27.59
C ALA A 99 3.32 9.22 -27.43
N HIS A 100 2.74 8.02 -27.47
CA HIS A 100 1.30 7.80 -27.34
C HIS A 100 0.83 7.45 -25.92
N TRP A 101 1.77 7.32 -24.95
CA TRP A 101 1.40 7.03 -23.56
C TRP A 101 1.21 8.31 -22.75
N SER A 102 0.29 8.27 -21.80
CA SER A 102 0.11 9.31 -20.79
C SER A 102 1.19 9.22 -19.69
N TYR A 103 2.46 9.04 -20.07
CA TYR A 103 3.59 8.92 -19.16
C TYR A 103 4.71 9.91 -19.52
N PRO A 104 4.95 10.92 -18.70
CA PRO A 104 5.86 12.04 -19.03
C PRO A 104 7.34 11.68 -18.77
N HIS A 105 7.86 10.64 -19.44
CA HIS A 105 9.20 10.10 -19.18
C HIS A 105 10.33 11.13 -19.38
N LEU A 106 10.22 12.03 -20.35
CA LEU A 106 11.20 13.09 -20.58
C LEU A 106 11.30 14.03 -19.37
N GLN A 107 10.16 14.56 -18.92
CA GLN A 107 10.08 15.46 -17.77
C GLN A 107 10.48 14.76 -16.46
N LEU A 108 10.21 13.46 -16.34
CA LEU A 108 10.63 12.67 -15.18
C LEU A 108 12.16 12.53 -15.15
N CYS A 109 12.81 12.25 -16.28
CA CYS A 109 14.27 12.20 -16.38
C CYS A 109 14.91 13.52 -15.94
N GLU A 110 14.43 14.66 -16.47
CA GLU A 110 14.94 15.99 -16.09
C GLU A 110 14.84 16.24 -14.59
N ARG A 111 13.67 15.95 -14.00
CA ARG A 111 13.43 16.14 -12.56
C ARG A 111 14.27 15.22 -11.68
N TRP A 112 14.35 13.93 -12.04
CA TRP A 112 15.13 12.98 -11.25
C TRP A 112 16.62 13.25 -11.35
N ASN A 113 17.15 13.64 -12.53
CA ASN A 113 18.56 14.04 -12.68
C ASN A 113 18.89 15.27 -11.82
N ALA A 114 18.07 16.32 -11.89
CA ALA A 114 18.28 17.53 -11.08
C ALA A 114 18.22 17.24 -9.57
N LEU A 115 17.32 16.32 -9.15
CA LEU A 115 17.24 15.93 -7.74
C LEU A 115 18.41 15.04 -7.34
N ALA A 116 18.82 14.06 -8.16
CA ALA A 116 19.95 13.18 -7.87
C ALA A 116 21.23 13.99 -7.72
N GLU A 117 21.51 14.90 -8.64
CA GLU A 117 22.65 15.83 -8.57
C GLU A 117 22.64 16.67 -7.28
N LYS A 118 21.49 17.32 -6.98
CA LYS A 118 21.31 18.10 -5.76
C LYS A 118 21.55 17.30 -4.47
N MET A 119 21.27 15.99 -4.51
CA MET A 119 21.44 15.09 -3.38
C MET A 119 22.81 14.39 -3.36
N GLY A 120 23.68 14.65 -4.36
CA GLY A 120 25.00 14.04 -4.47
C GLY A 120 25.02 12.57 -4.90
N PHE A 121 23.98 12.11 -5.61
CA PHE A 121 23.94 10.77 -6.17
C PHE A 121 24.46 10.74 -7.61
N SER A 122 25.16 9.67 -7.97
CA SER A 122 25.74 9.45 -9.30
C SER A 122 24.78 8.76 -10.29
N ALA A 123 23.55 8.50 -9.88
CA ALA A 123 22.52 7.91 -10.76
C ALA A 123 22.11 8.88 -11.87
N VAL A 124 22.06 8.39 -13.10
CA VAL A 124 21.66 9.17 -14.28
C VAL A 124 20.41 8.56 -14.89
N PHE A 125 19.41 9.37 -15.19
CA PHE A 125 18.17 8.96 -15.85
C PHE A 125 18.17 9.41 -17.30
N VAL A 126 18.20 8.45 -18.23
CA VAL A 126 18.26 8.66 -19.66
C VAL A 126 16.91 8.34 -20.27
N PRO A 127 16.28 9.25 -21.02
CA PRO A 127 15.00 8.94 -21.65
C PRO A 127 15.19 7.96 -22.80
N ILE A 128 14.33 6.94 -22.82
CA ILE A 128 14.21 5.95 -23.90
C ILE A 128 12.81 6.07 -24.47
N THR A 129 12.69 6.67 -25.64
CA THR A 129 11.40 6.78 -26.32
C THR A 129 11.28 5.66 -27.34
N ILE A 130 10.32 4.76 -27.09
CA ILE A 130 10.01 3.65 -28.01
C ILE A 130 8.81 4.00 -28.89
N THR A 131 8.64 3.24 -29.97
CA THR A 131 7.45 3.26 -30.82
C THR A 131 6.76 1.91 -30.72
N PHE A 132 5.91 1.76 -29.74
CA PHE A 132 5.16 0.54 -29.47
C PHE A 132 3.67 0.70 -29.79
N SER A 133 3.07 1.79 -29.35
CA SER A 133 1.66 2.11 -29.58
C SER A 133 1.46 2.92 -30.84
N GLN A 134 0.34 2.68 -31.52
CA GLN A 134 -0.08 3.49 -32.69
C GLN A 134 -1.18 4.49 -32.32
N THR A 135 -1.76 4.34 -31.12
CA THR A 135 -2.85 5.18 -30.62
C THR A 135 -2.55 5.62 -29.20
N HIS A 136 -3.16 6.71 -28.79
CA HIS A 136 -3.00 7.21 -27.42
C HIS A 136 -3.68 6.25 -26.42
N LEU A 137 -2.87 5.62 -25.57
CA LEU A 137 -3.32 4.66 -24.56
C LEU A 137 -2.93 5.11 -23.17
N ASN A 138 -3.81 4.85 -22.20
CA ASN A 138 -3.40 4.92 -20.80
C ASN A 138 -2.52 3.70 -20.42
N LEU A 139 -1.70 3.85 -19.40
CA LEU A 139 -0.77 2.79 -18.97
C LEU A 139 -1.49 1.51 -18.53
N GLU A 140 -2.69 1.61 -17.99
CA GLU A 140 -3.48 0.45 -17.56
C GLU A 140 -3.88 -0.41 -18.76
N ALA A 141 -4.35 0.20 -19.85
CA ALA A 141 -4.70 -0.52 -21.07
C ALA A 141 -3.48 -1.23 -21.66
N VAL A 142 -2.31 -0.57 -21.67
CA VAL A 142 -1.04 -1.18 -22.09
C VAL A 142 -0.68 -2.36 -21.19
N ALA A 143 -0.74 -2.19 -19.87
CA ALA A 143 -0.45 -3.24 -18.92
C ALA A 143 -1.34 -4.48 -19.10
N VAL A 144 -2.65 -4.27 -19.31
CA VAL A 144 -3.60 -5.35 -19.57
C VAL A 144 -3.32 -6.04 -20.91
N SER A 145 -2.97 -5.29 -21.96
CA SER A 145 -2.60 -5.86 -23.27
C SER A 145 -1.36 -6.74 -23.15
N LEU A 146 -0.32 -6.24 -22.50
CA LEU A 146 0.93 -6.98 -22.27
C LEU A 146 0.72 -8.24 -21.40
N GLU A 147 -0.21 -8.21 -20.44
CA GLU A 147 -0.50 -9.39 -19.64
C GLU A 147 -1.24 -10.47 -20.42
N ARG A 148 -2.21 -10.09 -21.25
CA ARG A 148 -3.11 -11.01 -21.94
C ARG A 148 -2.54 -11.59 -23.22
N THR A 149 -1.64 -10.87 -23.90
CA THR A 149 -1.26 -11.18 -25.29
C THR A 149 0.25 -11.42 -25.37
N GLU A 150 0.64 -12.66 -25.61
CA GLU A 150 2.04 -13.06 -25.73
C GLU A 150 2.74 -12.36 -26.88
N SER A 151 2.09 -12.25 -28.04
CA SER A 151 2.65 -11.55 -29.20
C SER A 151 2.95 -10.08 -28.91
N GLU A 152 2.13 -9.41 -28.10
CA GLU A 152 2.40 -8.04 -27.66
C GLU A 152 3.59 -7.96 -26.71
N ARG A 153 3.75 -8.93 -25.81
CA ARG A 153 4.95 -9.01 -24.96
C ARG A 153 6.23 -9.22 -25.76
N LEU A 154 6.19 -10.11 -26.74
CA LEU A 154 7.35 -10.37 -27.62
C LEU A 154 7.70 -9.10 -28.42
N ARG A 155 6.71 -8.47 -29.05
CA ARG A 155 6.90 -7.21 -29.77
C ARG A 155 7.48 -6.10 -28.87
N PHE A 156 6.97 -5.96 -27.66
CA PHE A 156 7.46 -5.00 -26.68
C PHE A 156 8.91 -5.28 -26.29
N THR A 157 9.24 -6.55 -26.07
CA THR A 157 10.60 -6.99 -25.77
C THR A 157 11.57 -6.68 -26.91
N ASP A 158 11.17 -6.93 -28.17
CA ASP A 158 12.00 -6.66 -29.34
C ASP A 158 12.27 -5.16 -29.53
N VAL A 159 11.25 -4.32 -29.32
CA VAL A 159 11.42 -2.87 -29.37
C VAL A 159 12.37 -2.38 -28.26
N LEU A 160 12.24 -2.91 -27.06
CA LEU A 160 13.14 -2.57 -25.94
C LEU A 160 14.56 -3.04 -26.18
N ARG A 161 14.77 -4.20 -26.79
CA ARG A 161 16.11 -4.75 -27.08
C ARG A 161 16.96 -3.80 -27.91
N LEU A 162 16.36 -3.07 -28.84
CA LEU A 162 17.06 -2.08 -29.67
C LEU A 162 17.60 -0.92 -28.84
N GLU A 163 16.92 -0.56 -27.77
CA GLU A 163 17.22 0.59 -26.94
C GLU A 163 18.00 0.24 -25.66
N ALA A 164 17.97 -1.02 -25.26
CA ALA A 164 18.52 -1.50 -23.99
C ALA A 164 20.04 -1.27 -23.84
N SER A 165 20.79 -1.15 -24.96
CA SER A 165 22.24 -0.87 -24.93
C SER A 165 22.58 0.51 -24.35
N LYS A 166 21.62 1.44 -24.31
CA LYS A 166 21.83 2.84 -23.88
C LYS A 166 21.86 3.03 -22.35
N CYS A 167 21.59 1.98 -21.57
CA CYS A 167 21.50 2.07 -20.12
C CYS A 167 21.94 0.78 -19.43
N ASP A 168 22.16 0.86 -18.12
CA ASP A 168 22.50 -0.30 -17.29
C ASP A 168 21.26 -1.01 -16.74
N THR A 169 20.22 -0.25 -16.44
CA THR A 169 18.94 -0.72 -15.88
C THR A 169 17.78 -0.07 -16.63
N LEU A 170 16.77 -0.84 -16.98
CA LEU A 170 15.55 -0.30 -17.57
C LEU A 170 14.55 0.08 -16.48
N LEU A 171 14.12 1.32 -16.49
CA LEU A 171 13.06 1.84 -15.63
C LEU A 171 11.78 1.98 -16.47
N LEU A 172 10.93 0.95 -16.39
CA LEU A 172 9.66 0.94 -17.09
C LEU A 172 8.64 1.84 -16.39
N PRO A 173 7.69 2.44 -17.10
CA PRO A 173 6.48 2.93 -16.45
C PRO A 173 5.78 1.74 -15.73
N PRO A 174 4.85 2.02 -14.81
CA PRO A 174 4.17 0.96 -14.05
C PRO A 174 3.26 0.12 -14.95
N LEU A 175 3.82 -0.85 -15.65
CA LEU A 175 3.15 -1.69 -16.64
C LEU A 175 2.99 -3.15 -16.21
N SER A 176 3.77 -3.64 -15.25
CA SER A 176 3.72 -5.05 -14.92
C SER A 176 2.55 -5.38 -13.98
N LEU A 177 1.67 -6.26 -14.42
CA LEU A 177 0.59 -6.83 -13.61
C LEU A 177 1.00 -8.16 -12.95
N SER A 178 2.13 -8.76 -13.37
CA SER A 178 2.72 -9.94 -12.75
C SER A 178 4.24 -9.81 -12.61
N GLN A 179 4.78 -10.40 -11.57
CA GLN A 179 6.22 -10.44 -11.33
C GLN A 179 6.95 -11.37 -12.33
N SER A 180 6.29 -12.44 -12.78
CA SER A 180 6.85 -13.39 -13.74
C SER A 180 7.21 -12.71 -15.07
N TRP A 181 6.33 -11.85 -15.57
CA TRP A 181 6.60 -11.12 -16.81
C TRP A 181 7.84 -10.22 -16.71
N VAL A 182 8.02 -9.53 -15.59
CA VAL A 182 9.24 -8.72 -15.37
C VAL A 182 10.49 -9.58 -15.43
N HIS A 183 10.45 -10.76 -14.81
CA HIS A 183 11.59 -11.69 -14.82
C HIS A 183 11.87 -12.25 -16.23
N GLU A 184 10.83 -12.58 -16.99
CA GLU A 184 10.97 -12.99 -18.39
C GLU A 184 11.62 -11.89 -19.23
N LEU A 185 11.19 -10.64 -19.03
CA LEU A 185 11.75 -9.48 -19.72
C LEU A 185 13.22 -9.24 -19.35
N GLU A 186 13.58 -9.33 -18.07
CA GLU A 186 14.97 -9.24 -17.61
C GLU A 186 15.86 -10.29 -18.27
N LYS A 187 15.38 -11.52 -18.31
CA LYS A 187 16.10 -12.63 -18.95
C LYS A 187 16.26 -12.42 -20.47
N ALA A 188 15.22 -11.94 -21.13
CA ALA A 188 15.24 -11.70 -22.58
C ALA A 188 16.15 -10.54 -22.98
N LEU A 189 16.32 -9.54 -22.11
CA LEU A 189 17.12 -8.34 -22.36
C LEU A 189 18.53 -8.41 -21.75
N ASP A 190 18.79 -9.41 -20.89
CA ASP A 190 20.00 -9.52 -20.07
C ASP A 190 20.29 -8.23 -19.29
N LYS A 191 19.23 -7.63 -18.71
CA LYS A 191 19.32 -6.38 -17.97
C LYS A 191 18.33 -6.34 -16.82
N PRO A 192 18.69 -5.71 -15.69
CA PRO A 192 17.72 -5.42 -14.63
C PRO A 192 16.58 -4.55 -15.14
N VAL A 193 15.36 -4.90 -14.74
CA VAL A 193 14.15 -4.14 -15.02
C VAL A 193 13.53 -3.71 -13.70
N CYS A 194 13.19 -2.43 -13.59
CA CYS A 194 12.55 -1.85 -12.42
C CYS A 194 11.38 -0.94 -12.81
N GLU A 195 10.58 -0.56 -11.82
CA GLU A 195 9.47 0.38 -11.95
C GLU A 195 9.57 1.47 -10.88
N PRO A 196 9.13 2.72 -11.18
CA PRO A 196 9.05 3.76 -10.17
C PRO A 196 7.89 3.52 -9.21
N LEU A 197 7.93 4.19 -8.06
CA LEU A 197 6.79 4.24 -7.16
C LEU A 197 5.64 5.02 -7.79
N CYS A 198 4.44 4.52 -7.61
CA CYS A 198 3.23 5.11 -8.16
C CYS A 198 2.37 5.73 -7.06
N SER A 199 1.63 6.80 -7.39
CA SER A 199 0.85 7.55 -6.42
C SER A 199 -0.57 7.05 -6.20
N ARG A 200 -1.22 6.38 -7.16
CA ARG A 200 -2.60 5.88 -7.09
C ARG A 200 -2.84 4.76 -8.10
N GLU A 201 -3.90 3.98 -7.88
CA GLU A 201 -4.50 2.93 -8.76
C GLU A 201 -3.55 2.40 -9.82
N THR A 202 -2.62 1.53 -9.42
CA THR A 202 -1.50 1.18 -10.23
C THR A 202 -1.34 -0.32 -10.27
N THR A 203 -0.62 -0.77 -11.26
CA THR A 203 -0.20 -2.16 -11.40
C THR A 203 0.41 -2.73 -10.11
N ALA A 204 1.15 -1.90 -9.33
CA ALA A 204 1.69 -2.29 -8.04
C ALA A 204 0.60 -2.65 -7.00
N GLY A 205 -0.50 -1.88 -6.98
CA GLY A 205 -1.66 -2.17 -6.13
C GLY A 205 -2.36 -3.46 -6.57
N VAL A 206 -2.56 -3.63 -7.87
CA VAL A 206 -3.16 -4.86 -8.43
C VAL A 206 -2.31 -6.09 -8.11
N ARG A 207 -0.98 -6.00 -8.23
CA ARG A 207 -0.07 -7.09 -7.83
C ARG A 207 -0.24 -7.45 -6.35
N LEU A 208 -0.32 -6.47 -5.47
CA LEU A 208 -0.50 -6.69 -4.04
C LEU A 208 -1.84 -7.36 -3.73
N GLU A 209 -2.92 -6.89 -4.34
CA GLU A 209 -4.26 -7.47 -4.18
C GLU A 209 -4.30 -8.93 -4.64
N ARG A 210 -3.75 -9.23 -5.81
CA ARG A 210 -3.64 -10.59 -6.35
C ARG A 210 -2.80 -11.50 -5.44
N ALA A 211 -1.69 -10.99 -4.91
CA ALA A 211 -0.84 -11.75 -4.00
C ALA A 211 -1.56 -12.09 -2.69
N ILE A 212 -2.30 -11.14 -2.13
CA ILE A 212 -3.13 -11.38 -0.93
C ILE A 212 -4.21 -12.40 -1.22
N ALA A 213 -4.94 -12.27 -2.33
CA ALA A 213 -5.99 -13.21 -2.73
C ALA A 213 -5.43 -14.63 -2.93
N SER A 214 -4.27 -14.75 -3.61
CA SER A 214 -3.58 -16.03 -3.79
C SER A 214 -3.14 -16.65 -2.46
N THR A 215 -2.65 -15.83 -1.53
CA THR A 215 -2.24 -16.28 -0.20
C THR A 215 -3.44 -16.81 0.58
N PHE A 216 -4.57 -16.12 0.57
CA PHE A 216 -5.79 -16.57 1.22
C PHE A 216 -6.30 -17.90 0.63
N GLN A 217 -6.28 -18.01 -0.69
CA GLN A 217 -6.66 -19.25 -1.37
C GLN A 217 -5.76 -20.43 -0.96
N LYS A 218 -4.43 -20.23 -0.92
CA LYS A 218 -3.47 -21.26 -0.46
C LYS A 218 -3.70 -21.66 0.99
N MET A 219 -4.15 -20.75 1.83
CA MET A 219 -4.48 -20.99 3.24
C MET A 219 -5.88 -21.60 3.43
N GLY A 220 -6.66 -21.79 2.37
CA GLY A 220 -8.04 -22.27 2.47
C GLY A 220 -9.00 -21.26 3.08
N ILE A 221 -8.66 -19.97 3.10
CA ILE A 221 -9.51 -18.91 3.64
C ILE A 221 -10.47 -18.47 2.53
N PRO A 222 -11.79 -18.62 2.71
CA PRO A 222 -12.76 -18.19 1.72
C PRO A 222 -12.81 -16.67 1.63
N VAL A 223 -12.81 -16.16 0.40
CA VAL A 223 -12.94 -14.73 0.10
C VAL A 223 -14.21 -14.49 -0.69
N PHE A 224 -15.07 -13.63 -0.18
CA PHE A 224 -16.31 -13.23 -0.84
C PHE A 224 -16.20 -11.79 -1.31
N ASN A 225 -16.28 -11.57 -2.62
CA ASN A 225 -16.40 -10.23 -3.18
C ASN A 225 -17.84 -9.76 -3.02
N THR A 226 -18.03 -8.66 -2.31
CA THR A 226 -19.36 -8.11 -2.04
C THR A 226 -19.33 -6.58 -2.14
N GLU A 227 -20.39 -6.01 -2.70
CA GLU A 227 -20.58 -4.56 -2.75
C GLU A 227 -21.10 -3.99 -1.42
N GLN A 228 -21.81 -4.80 -0.65
CA GLN A 228 -22.44 -4.41 0.59
C GLN A 228 -22.33 -5.50 1.64
N CYS A 229 -21.89 -5.12 2.81
CA CYS A 229 -21.92 -5.98 3.99
C CYS A 229 -22.45 -5.20 5.21
N LYS A 230 -23.17 -5.92 6.09
CA LYS A 230 -23.71 -5.36 7.33
C LYS A 230 -23.53 -6.33 8.48
N LEU A 231 -22.99 -5.83 9.57
CA LEU A 231 -22.96 -6.55 10.84
C LEU A 231 -24.31 -6.38 11.56
N ARG A 232 -24.88 -7.49 12.02
CA ARG A 232 -26.11 -7.49 12.82
C ARG A 232 -25.77 -7.64 14.29
N TRP A 233 -26.32 -6.74 15.07
CA TRP A 233 -26.05 -6.63 16.50
C TRP A 233 -27.13 -7.28 17.34
N SER A 234 -26.74 -7.94 18.42
CA SER A 234 -27.59 -8.48 19.46
C SER A 234 -26.90 -8.38 20.82
N GLY A 235 -27.45 -7.63 21.78
CA GLY A 235 -26.95 -7.54 23.14
C GLY A 235 -25.48 -7.10 23.27
N GLY A 236 -25.02 -6.17 22.42
CA GLY A 236 -23.62 -5.70 22.42
C GLY A 236 -22.63 -6.58 21.64
N ASN A 237 -23.10 -7.69 21.10
CA ASN A 237 -22.32 -8.61 20.27
C ASN A 237 -22.77 -8.53 18.80
N ILE A 238 -21.87 -8.94 17.91
CA ILE A 238 -22.24 -9.25 16.54
C ILE A 238 -22.84 -10.65 16.52
N ASP A 239 -24.07 -10.75 16.03
CA ASP A 239 -24.78 -12.02 15.83
C ASP A 239 -24.36 -12.67 14.51
N LYS A 240 -24.36 -11.88 13.43
CA LYS A 240 -24.04 -12.36 12.09
C LYS A 240 -23.55 -11.22 11.17
N LEU A 241 -22.87 -11.60 10.11
CA LEU A 241 -22.57 -10.78 8.96
C LEU A 241 -23.57 -11.09 7.83
N GLU A 242 -24.24 -10.08 7.29
CA GLU A 242 -25.06 -10.18 6.09
C GLU A 242 -24.35 -9.51 4.93
N PHE A 243 -24.33 -10.14 3.76
CA PHE A 243 -23.70 -9.58 2.56
C PHE A 243 -24.41 -10.06 1.28
N LEU A 244 -24.28 -9.28 0.21
CA LEU A 244 -24.73 -9.68 -1.11
C LEU A 244 -23.59 -10.37 -1.85
N ASP A 245 -23.81 -11.61 -2.30
CA ASP A 245 -22.82 -12.29 -3.14
C ASP A 245 -22.77 -11.72 -4.57
N SER A 246 -21.89 -12.26 -5.42
CA SER A 246 -21.76 -11.83 -6.82
C SER A 246 -23.03 -12.01 -7.66
N ALA A 247 -23.93 -12.91 -7.25
CA ALA A 247 -25.25 -13.11 -7.84
C ALA A 247 -26.32 -12.20 -7.21
N ARG A 248 -25.93 -11.24 -6.34
CA ARG A 248 -26.82 -10.36 -5.56
C ARG A 248 -27.79 -11.11 -4.63
N GLN A 249 -27.43 -12.31 -4.25
CA GLN A 249 -28.19 -13.06 -3.25
C GLN A 249 -27.72 -12.71 -1.84
N LEU A 250 -28.68 -12.51 -0.94
CA LEU A 250 -28.37 -12.26 0.46
C LEU A 250 -27.80 -13.52 1.10
N ARG A 251 -26.60 -13.42 1.62
CA ARG A 251 -25.90 -14.46 2.37
C ARG A 251 -25.67 -14.01 3.81
N THR A 252 -25.53 -15.00 4.67
CA THR A 252 -25.19 -14.77 6.08
C THR A 252 -23.98 -15.60 6.46
N ALA A 253 -23.12 -15.05 7.32
CA ALA A 253 -22.01 -15.74 7.94
C ALA A 253 -22.02 -15.47 9.45
N THR A 254 -21.72 -16.49 10.23
CA THR A 254 -21.57 -16.40 11.69
C THR A 254 -20.15 -16.78 12.09
N ALA A 255 -19.64 -16.16 13.12
CA ALA A 255 -18.31 -16.42 13.67
C ALA A 255 -18.28 -16.05 15.15
N ASP A 256 -17.35 -16.64 15.91
CA ASP A 256 -17.12 -16.29 17.31
C ASP A 256 -16.48 -14.91 17.46
N GLN A 257 -15.68 -14.49 16.47
CA GLN A 257 -14.98 -13.21 16.45
C GLN A 257 -15.05 -12.58 15.06
N TYR A 258 -15.18 -11.27 15.03
CA TYR A 258 -15.20 -10.45 13.81
C TYR A 258 -14.07 -9.45 13.84
N VAL A 259 -13.48 -9.16 12.66
CA VAL A 259 -12.46 -8.11 12.52
C VAL A 259 -12.87 -7.14 11.42
N LEU A 260 -12.94 -5.87 11.76
CA LEU A 260 -13.27 -4.79 10.84
C LEU A 260 -11.97 -4.16 10.30
N THR A 261 -11.75 -4.29 8.99
CA THR A 261 -10.58 -3.73 8.30
C THR A 261 -10.98 -2.92 7.07
N THR A 262 -12.18 -2.38 7.07
CA THR A 262 -12.85 -1.75 5.91
C THR A 262 -12.18 -0.48 5.39
N GLY A 263 -11.13 -0.01 6.07
CA GLY A 263 -10.48 1.24 5.68
C GLY A 263 -11.32 2.48 5.97
N ARG A 264 -11.07 3.55 5.20
CA ARG A 264 -11.73 4.87 5.37
C ARG A 264 -12.63 5.21 4.16
N PHE A 265 -12.68 6.48 3.80
CA PHE A 265 -13.53 6.98 2.72
C PHE A 265 -13.20 6.42 1.35
N SER A 266 -11.92 6.34 0.98
CA SER A 266 -11.47 5.83 -0.33
C SER A 266 -11.86 4.37 -0.56
N SER A 267 -11.92 3.58 0.50
CA SER A 267 -12.34 2.17 0.49
C SER A 267 -13.82 1.98 0.85
N ARG A 268 -14.59 3.07 0.91
CA ARG A 268 -16.02 3.08 1.31
C ARG A 268 -16.27 2.51 2.72
N GLY A 269 -15.23 2.43 3.55
CA GLY A 269 -15.34 1.97 4.94
C GLY A 269 -16.13 2.93 5.83
N PHE A 270 -16.20 4.20 5.46
CA PHE A 270 -16.97 5.24 6.16
C PHE A 270 -18.04 5.86 5.25
N ASN A 271 -19.20 6.14 5.84
CA ASN A 271 -20.32 6.76 5.16
C ASN A 271 -21.12 7.65 6.12
N ILE A 272 -22.04 8.42 5.59
CA ILE A 272 -23.06 9.14 6.37
C ILE A 272 -24.21 8.19 6.65
N ILE A 273 -24.43 7.90 7.94
CA ILE A 273 -25.52 7.07 8.42
C ILE A 273 -26.50 7.99 9.17
N GLY A 274 -27.64 8.27 8.54
CA GLY A 274 -28.56 9.29 9.02
C GLY A 274 -27.91 10.70 8.96
N LYS A 275 -27.68 11.33 10.11
CA LYS A 275 -27.04 12.66 10.22
C LYS A 275 -25.60 12.60 10.77
N ARG A 276 -24.99 11.41 10.89
CA ARG A 276 -23.67 11.21 11.50
C ARG A 276 -22.77 10.39 10.60
N TRP A 277 -21.48 10.62 10.73
CA TRP A 277 -20.47 9.75 10.14
C TRP A 277 -20.38 8.43 10.92
N GLY A 278 -20.38 7.32 10.20
CA GLY A 278 -20.30 5.99 10.76
C GLY A 278 -19.53 5.02 9.88
N ALA A 279 -19.08 3.92 10.47
CA ALA A 279 -18.48 2.82 9.75
C ALA A 279 -19.55 2.06 8.95
N SER A 280 -19.39 1.97 7.64
CA SER A 280 -20.40 1.50 6.69
C SER A 280 -20.94 0.10 7.01
N ALA A 281 -20.05 -0.83 7.38
CA ALA A 281 -20.43 -2.22 7.65
C ALA A 281 -21.07 -2.42 9.03
N SER A 282 -20.65 -1.66 10.04
CA SER A 282 -21.03 -1.89 11.44
C SER A 282 -22.03 -0.89 12.00
N GLY A 283 -22.20 0.26 11.33
CA GLY A 283 -22.99 1.37 11.86
C GLY A 283 -22.35 2.11 13.05
N LEU A 284 -21.14 1.73 13.45
CA LEU A 284 -20.43 2.31 14.58
C LEU A 284 -20.12 3.78 14.36
N PRO A 285 -20.28 4.64 15.38
CA PRO A 285 -19.93 6.05 15.27
C PRO A 285 -18.42 6.21 15.09
N LEU A 286 -18.03 7.20 14.30
CA LEU A 286 -16.63 7.57 14.15
C LEU A 286 -16.25 8.56 15.24
N PHE A 287 -15.05 8.38 15.76
CA PHE A 287 -14.42 9.37 16.64
C PHE A 287 -14.06 10.61 15.83
N ILE A 288 -14.47 11.76 16.36
CA ILE A 288 -14.26 13.06 15.77
C ILE A 288 -13.65 13.93 16.87
N GLU A 289 -12.43 14.38 16.66
CA GLU A 289 -11.82 15.39 17.54
C GLU A 289 -12.66 16.68 17.44
N ARG A 290 -13.33 17.08 18.54
CA ARG A 290 -14.25 18.22 18.56
C ARG A 290 -13.59 19.48 18.01
N GLY A 291 -14.24 20.14 17.07
CA GLY A 291 -13.87 21.47 16.57
C GLY A 291 -12.91 21.49 15.37
N LYS A 292 -12.43 20.34 14.84
CA LYS A 292 -11.39 20.33 13.82
C LYS A 292 -11.75 19.72 12.46
N ILE A 293 -13.00 19.31 12.21
CA ILE A 293 -13.34 18.64 10.94
C ILE A 293 -13.40 19.61 9.77
N TRP A 294 -13.86 20.82 10.01
CA TRP A 294 -14.06 21.83 8.99
C TRP A 294 -13.38 23.13 9.42
N GLN A 295 -12.12 23.28 9.08
CA GLN A 295 -11.53 24.61 8.99
C GLN A 295 -11.81 25.15 7.58
N THR A 296 -12.25 26.37 7.49
CA THR A 296 -12.60 27.08 6.24
C THR A 296 -11.42 27.31 5.29
N ALA A 297 -10.22 26.87 5.65
CA ALA A 297 -9.04 26.91 4.80
C ALA A 297 -9.00 25.71 3.85
N PHE A 298 -8.84 25.97 2.57
CA PHE A 298 -8.56 24.93 1.57
C PHE A 298 -7.05 24.82 1.33
N PRO A 299 -6.45 23.62 1.40
CA PRO A 299 -7.08 22.30 1.60
C PRO A 299 -7.56 22.08 3.04
N PRO A 300 -8.66 21.34 3.26
CA PRO A 300 -9.18 21.06 4.60
C PRO A 300 -8.08 20.31 5.37
N VAL A 301 -7.53 21.01 6.36
CA VAL A 301 -6.33 20.55 7.06
C VAL A 301 -6.76 19.69 8.24
N GLU A 302 -6.22 18.47 8.28
CA GLU A 302 -5.99 17.61 9.45
C GLU A 302 -7.15 16.86 10.08
N GLY A 303 -8.38 17.39 10.17
CA GLY A 303 -9.47 16.75 10.92
C GLY A 303 -9.96 15.42 10.32
N TYR A 304 -10.24 15.39 9.01
CA TYR A 304 -10.79 14.20 8.35
C TYR A 304 -9.79 13.06 8.24
N GLN A 305 -8.49 13.36 8.24
CA GLN A 305 -7.42 12.34 8.17
C GLN A 305 -7.26 11.58 9.49
N LYS A 306 -7.76 12.14 10.59
CA LYS A 306 -7.79 11.49 11.91
C LYS A 306 -9.14 10.85 12.22
N LEU A 307 -10.15 11.03 11.35
CA LEU A 307 -11.46 10.43 11.52
C LEU A 307 -11.38 8.91 11.46
N GLY A 308 -11.99 8.21 12.41
CA GLY A 308 -12.01 6.75 12.45
C GLY A 308 -12.67 6.19 13.69
N LEU A 309 -12.55 4.89 13.88
CA LEU A 309 -13.08 4.22 15.06
C LEU A 309 -12.20 4.49 16.28
N ALA A 310 -12.81 4.85 17.40
CA ALA A 310 -12.15 4.84 18.70
C ALA A 310 -12.05 3.39 19.21
N LEU A 311 -10.87 2.98 19.65
CA LEU A 311 -10.61 1.61 20.10
C LEU A 311 -10.12 1.58 21.55
N THR A 312 -10.33 0.43 22.20
CA THR A 312 -9.61 0.04 23.41
C THR A 312 -8.22 -0.53 23.06
N ALA A 313 -7.35 -0.73 24.06
CA ALA A 313 -6.07 -1.43 23.91
C ALA A 313 -6.21 -2.88 23.41
N ASP A 314 -7.40 -3.48 23.50
CA ASP A 314 -7.73 -4.79 22.94
C ASP A 314 -8.31 -4.73 21.52
N PHE A 315 -8.20 -3.58 20.84
CA PHE A 315 -8.73 -3.34 19.49
C PHE A 315 -10.25 -3.41 19.39
N ARG A 316 -10.99 -3.31 20.52
CA ARG A 316 -12.45 -3.30 20.50
C ARG A 316 -12.98 -1.91 20.21
N PRO A 317 -13.90 -1.74 19.24
CA PRO A 317 -14.52 -0.45 19.00
C PRO A 317 -15.36 0.04 20.19
N LYS A 318 -15.21 1.33 20.53
CA LYS A 318 -16.00 2.01 21.58
C LYS A 318 -17.29 2.58 20.95
N PHE A 319 -18.44 2.31 21.56
CA PHE A 319 -19.71 2.93 21.20
C PHE A 319 -19.92 4.24 21.95
N SER A 320 -19.51 4.24 23.22
CA SER A 320 -19.55 5.36 24.14
C SER A 320 -18.26 5.34 24.98
N SER A 321 -18.19 6.14 26.03
CA SER A 321 -17.02 6.15 26.93
C SER A 321 -16.77 4.82 27.61
N GLU A 322 -17.79 3.99 27.83
CA GLU A 322 -17.71 2.76 28.63
C GLU A 322 -18.11 1.49 27.85
N GLU A 323 -18.94 1.62 26.82
CA GLU A 323 -19.43 0.46 26.07
C GLU A 323 -18.48 0.07 24.93
N THR A 324 -18.15 -1.21 24.84
CA THR A 324 -17.32 -1.80 23.79
C THR A 324 -18.03 -3.00 23.15
N ALA A 325 -17.67 -3.30 21.91
CA ALA A 325 -18.11 -4.53 21.26
C ALA A 325 -17.34 -5.74 21.82
N ASN A 326 -18.04 -6.79 22.24
CA ASN A 326 -17.38 -7.94 22.87
C ASN A 326 -16.65 -8.83 21.87
N ASN A 327 -17.28 -9.18 20.76
CA ASN A 327 -16.75 -10.08 19.72
C ASN A 327 -16.35 -9.38 18.42
N LEU A 328 -16.19 -8.05 18.44
CA LEU A 328 -15.72 -7.27 17.31
C LEU A 328 -14.39 -6.59 17.67
N ARG A 329 -13.42 -6.72 16.77
CA ARG A 329 -12.19 -5.92 16.78
C ARG A 329 -12.09 -5.12 15.49
N ALA A 330 -11.30 -4.06 15.52
CA ALA A 330 -11.02 -3.28 14.34
C ALA A 330 -9.52 -2.99 14.24
N THR A 331 -9.00 -3.00 13.02
CA THR A 331 -7.58 -2.73 12.75
C THR A 331 -7.40 -2.13 11.37
N GLY A 332 -6.19 -1.71 11.06
CA GLY A 332 -5.88 -1.08 9.78
C GLY A 332 -6.22 0.40 9.75
N SER A 333 -6.47 0.94 8.56
CA SER A 333 -6.69 2.39 8.39
C SER A 333 -8.06 2.90 8.88
N CYS A 334 -8.97 2.02 9.31
CA CYS A 334 -10.25 2.45 9.90
C CYS A 334 -10.12 3.00 11.34
N ILE A 335 -8.94 2.89 11.96
CA ILE A 335 -8.68 3.41 13.30
C ILE A 335 -8.60 4.94 13.25
N GLY A 336 -9.25 5.60 14.20
CA GLY A 336 -9.25 7.06 14.36
C GLY A 336 -8.11 7.58 15.25
N GLY A 337 -8.03 8.92 15.34
CA GLY A 337 -7.06 9.60 16.20
C GLY A 337 -5.73 9.94 15.54
N VAL A 338 -5.26 9.17 14.55
CA VAL A 338 -3.97 9.36 13.89
C VAL A 338 -4.10 9.43 12.38
N ASP A 339 -3.35 10.32 11.76
CA ASP A 339 -3.15 10.36 10.32
C ASP A 339 -1.99 9.43 9.92
N ILE A 340 -2.35 8.17 9.63
CA ILE A 340 -1.37 7.14 9.22
C ILE A 340 -0.67 7.54 7.90
N GLY A 341 -1.34 8.31 7.04
CA GLY A 341 -0.78 8.75 5.76
C GLY A 341 0.37 9.74 5.89
N LYS A 342 0.37 10.58 6.93
CA LYS A 342 1.48 11.51 7.22
C LYS A 342 2.67 10.84 7.89
N ARG A 343 2.48 9.69 8.51
CA ARG A 343 3.54 8.97 9.21
C ARG A 343 4.34 8.09 8.25
N LYS A 344 5.65 8.16 8.31
CA LYS A 344 6.59 7.48 7.40
C LYS A 344 6.57 5.94 7.46
N LEU A 345 5.79 5.34 8.34
CA LEU A 345 5.77 3.90 8.61
C LEU A 345 4.67 3.13 7.85
N GLY A 346 3.68 3.82 7.29
CA GLY A 346 2.67 3.31 6.36
C GLY A 346 2.22 1.86 6.57
N LEU A 347 2.48 1.03 5.57
CA LEU A 347 2.10 -0.40 5.57
C LEU A 347 2.72 -1.19 6.73
N GLY A 348 3.92 -0.83 7.18
CA GLY A 348 4.58 -1.51 8.30
C GLY A 348 3.81 -1.36 9.61
N LEU A 349 3.29 -0.16 9.88
CA LEU A 349 2.44 0.07 11.05
C LEU A 349 1.12 -0.70 10.96
N LEU A 350 0.51 -0.74 9.77
CA LEU A 350 -0.72 -1.53 9.55
C LEU A 350 -0.48 -3.03 9.75
N ALA A 351 0.66 -3.55 9.31
CA ALA A 351 1.05 -4.95 9.53
C ALA A 351 1.23 -5.26 11.02
N LEU A 352 1.87 -4.36 11.77
CA LEU A 352 2.02 -4.48 13.22
C LEU A 352 0.67 -4.49 13.93
N LEU A 353 -0.20 -3.53 13.61
CA LEU A 353 -1.54 -3.43 14.19
C LEU A 353 -2.38 -4.69 13.90
N GLY A 354 -2.32 -5.22 12.68
CA GLY A 354 -2.99 -6.47 12.32
C GLY A 354 -2.48 -7.66 13.14
N ARG A 355 -1.16 -7.78 13.30
CA ARG A 355 -0.55 -8.83 14.12
C ARG A 355 -0.91 -8.73 15.60
N GLU A 356 -0.86 -7.55 16.19
CA GLU A 356 -1.21 -7.35 17.60
C GLU A 356 -2.71 -7.59 17.83
N CYS A 357 -3.57 -7.16 16.91
CA CYS A 357 -4.99 -7.50 16.94
C CYS A 357 -5.21 -9.02 16.94
N ALA A 358 -4.55 -9.75 16.04
CA ALA A 358 -4.65 -11.21 15.97
C ALA A 358 -4.16 -11.89 17.28
N LYS A 359 -3.07 -11.41 17.89
CA LYS A 359 -2.62 -11.93 19.20
C LYS A 359 -3.66 -11.73 20.31
N LYS A 360 -4.35 -10.58 20.31
CA LYS A 360 -5.43 -10.32 21.29
C LYS A 360 -6.65 -11.22 21.06
N MET A 361 -6.89 -11.62 19.82
CA MET A 361 -7.96 -12.58 19.50
C MET A 361 -7.63 -14.01 19.92
N ALA A 362 -6.36 -14.39 19.83
CA ALA A 362 -5.90 -15.73 20.18
C ALA A 362 -5.78 -15.98 21.69
N LYS A 363 -5.86 -14.93 22.52
CA LYS A 363 -5.93 -15.09 23.97
C LYS A 363 -7.37 -15.45 24.35
N PRO A 364 -7.57 -16.53 25.08
CA PRO A 364 -8.91 -16.95 25.54
C PRO A 364 -9.55 -15.92 26.45
#